data_b731bb9514c0b1f0c80a8d565a24df0b
#
_entry.id   b731bb9514c0b1f0c80a8d565a24df0b
#
_cell.length_a   1.000
_cell.length_b   1.000
_cell.length_c   1.000
_cell.angle_alpha   90.00
_cell.angle_beta   90.00
_cell.angle_gamma   90.00
#
_symmetry.space_group_name_H-M   'P 1'
#
loop_
_entity.id
_entity.type
_entity.pdbx_description
1 polymer ?
#
loop_
_entity_poly.entity_id
_entity_poly.type
_entity_poly.pdbx_seq_one_letter_code
_entity_poly.pdbx_strand_id
1 'polypeptide(L)'
;KFEDCHAVVATDDERIADFCKSKNIACVMTSPDCPTGTDRVVEAAESFADRPEFVVNLQGDNPICPPWFVEAVIAEYYNNNAVETVTPVVNLSWEQLDKLRENKKATPFSGTTAVFDKNGDAFYFSKNIIPAVRKEEKVRAAMPMSPVCRQVGLYGYRMDILRKIA
;
A
#
# COMPACT_ATOMS: atom_id res chain seq x y z
N LYS A 1 9.22 9.94 -14.20
CA LYS A 1 8.30 9.24 -15.11
C LYS A 1 8.94 7.91 -15.46
N PHE A 2 8.23 6.83 -15.20
CA PHE A 2 8.70 5.48 -15.52
C PHE A 2 8.11 5.10 -16.88
N GLU A 3 8.95 4.89 -17.88
CA GLU A 3 8.50 4.69 -19.28
C GLU A 3 7.90 3.30 -19.49
N ASP A 4 8.33 2.32 -18.69
CA ASP A 4 7.91 0.91 -18.79
C ASP A 4 6.77 0.54 -17.82
N CYS A 5 6.03 1.53 -17.29
CA CYS A 5 4.93 1.29 -16.37
C CYS A 5 3.58 1.41 -17.06
N HIS A 6 2.75 0.39 -16.90
CA HIS A 6 1.37 0.36 -17.36
C HIS A 6 0.41 0.41 -16.17
N ALA A 7 -0.59 1.29 -16.23
CA ALA A 7 -1.67 1.33 -15.28
C ALA A 7 -2.92 0.68 -15.87
N VAL A 8 -3.53 -0.21 -15.11
CA VAL A 8 -4.73 -0.93 -15.54
C VAL A 8 -5.70 -1.09 -14.38
N VAL A 9 -6.99 -1.00 -14.65
CA VAL A 9 -8.04 -1.32 -13.68
C VAL A 9 -8.35 -2.81 -13.79
N ALA A 10 -8.29 -3.54 -12.68
CA ALA A 10 -8.70 -4.93 -12.58
C ALA A 10 -10.07 -5.01 -11.86
N THR A 11 -11.07 -5.60 -12.49
CA THR A 11 -12.43 -5.67 -11.96
C THR A 11 -13.19 -6.89 -12.47
N ASP A 12 -14.16 -7.36 -11.70
CA ASP A 12 -15.17 -8.35 -12.12
C ASP A 12 -16.52 -7.72 -12.45
N ASP A 13 -16.64 -6.39 -12.34
CA ASP A 13 -17.89 -5.65 -12.53
C ASP A 13 -17.93 -4.98 -13.90
N GLU A 14 -18.88 -5.40 -14.74
CA GLU A 14 -19.07 -4.85 -16.07
C GLU A 14 -19.34 -3.34 -16.08
N ARG A 15 -19.98 -2.81 -15.05
CA ARG A 15 -20.24 -1.35 -14.93
C ARG A 15 -18.95 -0.56 -14.80
N ILE A 16 -17.95 -1.12 -14.08
CA ILE A 16 -16.63 -0.51 -13.94
C ILE A 16 -15.88 -0.61 -15.25
N ALA A 17 -15.93 -1.77 -15.92
CA ALA A 17 -15.30 -1.98 -17.22
C ALA A 17 -15.85 -1.02 -18.30
N ASP A 18 -17.17 -0.85 -18.35
CA ASP A 18 -17.83 0.08 -19.27
C ASP A 18 -17.46 1.54 -18.97
N PHE A 19 -17.36 1.89 -17.68
CA PHE A 19 -16.86 3.20 -17.29
C PHE A 19 -15.43 3.43 -17.76
N CYS A 20 -14.52 2.48 -17.50
CA CYS A 20 -13.14 2.53 -17.97
C CYS A 20 -13.07 2.72 -19.49
N LYS A 21 -13.82 1.93 -20.24
CA LYS A 21 -13.95 2.05 -21.68
C LYS A 21 -14.40 3.44 -22.11
N SER A 22 -15.43 4.01 -21.43
CA SER A 22 -15.93 5.36 -21.73
C SER A 22 -14.90 6.46 -21.52
N LYS A 23 -13.91 6.21 -20.67
CA LYS A 23 -12.81 7.12 -20.32
C LYS A 23 -11.49 6.79 -20.99
N ASN A 24 -11.46 5.77 -21.87
CA ASN A 24 -10.25 5.26 -22.50
C ASN A 24 -9.18 4.85 -21.47
N ILE A 25 -9.61 4.21 -20.37
CA ILE A 25 -8.75 3.66 -19.33
C ILE A 25 -8.60 2.17 -19.60
N ALA A 26 -7.35 1.67 -19.55
CA ALA A 26 -7.09 0.23 -19.70
C ALA A 26 -7.75 -0.54 -18.55
N CYS A 27 -8.44 -1.63 -18.88
CA CYS A 27 -9.16 -2.45 -17.94
C CYS A 27 -9.00 -3.93 -18.28
N VAL A 28 -8.83 -4.76 -17.25
CA VAL A 28 -8.82 -6.22 -17.33
C VAL A 28 -10.01 -6.75 -16.54
N MET A 29 -10.85 -7.53 -17.21
CA MET A 29 -11.90 -8.30 -16.52
C MET A 29 -11.25 -9.51 -15.86
N THR A 30 -11.55 -9.70 -14.58
CA THR A 30 -11.05 -10.79 -13.75
C THR A 30 -12.20 -11.64 -13.23
N SER A 31 -11.87 -12.83 -12.73
CA SER A 31 -12.88 -13.75 -12.16
C SER A 31 -13.63 -13.10 -10.98
N PRO A 32 -14.96 -13.28 -10.89
CA PRO A 32 -15.70 -12.95 -9.68
C PRO A 32 -15.33 -13.84 -8.49
N ASP A 33 -14.67 -14.97 -8.74
CA ASP A 33 -14.26 -15.93 -7.71
C ASP A 33 -12.92 -15.59 -7.04
N CYS A 34 -12.28 -14.45 -7.40
CA CYS A 34 -11.08 -13.97 -6.72
C CYS A 34 -11.38 -13.71 -5.23
N PRO A 35 -10.76 -14.48 -4.29
CA PRO A 35 -11.09 -14.38 -2.86
C PRO A 35 -10.72 -13.03 -2.25
N THR A 36 -9.64 -12.41 -2.76
CA THR A 36 -9.12 -11.13 -2.27
C THR A 36 -8.74 -10.19 -3.41
N GLY A 37 -8.50 -8.92 -3.08
CA GLY A 37 -7.94 -7.97 -4.04
C GLY A 37 -6.52 -8.35 -4.51
N THR A 38 -5.76 -9.09 -3.71
CA THR A 38 -4.44 -9.58 -4.08
C THR A 38 -4.53 -10.66 -5.17
N ASP A 39 -5.45 -11.61 -5.03
CA ASP A 39 -5.72 -12.64 -6.06
C ASP A 39 -6.14 -11.99 -7.39
N ARG A 40 -7.00 -10.97 -7.33
CA ARG A 40 -7.42 -10.20 -8.49
C ARG A 40 -6.25 -9.52 -9.20
N VAL A 41 -5.31 -8.98 -8.44
CA VAL A 41 -4.10 -8.35 -8.99
C VAL A 41 -3.19 -9.38 -9.67
N VAL A 42 -3.06 -10.59 -9.09
CA VAL A 42 -2.32 -11.70 -9.73
C VAL A 42 -2.95 -12.08 -11.07
N GLU A 43 -4.27 -12.34 -11.09
CA GLU A 43 -4.98 -12.72 -12.30
C GLU A 43 -4.83 -11.66 -13.41
N ALA A 44 -5.01 -10.39 -13.05
CA ALA A 44 -4.81 -9.29 -13.98
C ALA A 44 -3.36 -9.22 -14.50
N ALA A 45 -2.35 -9.34 -13.62
CA ALA A 45 -0.95 -9.30 -14.02
C ALA A 45 -0.55 -10.48 -14.92
N GLU A 46 -1.14 -11.66 -14.70
CA GLU A 46 -0.89 -12.86 -15.51
C GLU A 46 -1.56 -12.83 -16.88
N SER A 47 -2.56 -11.99 -17.08
CA SER A 47 -3.24 -11.83 -18.37
C SER A 47 -2.39 -11.11 -19.42
N PHE A 48 -1.32 -10.41 -19.02
CA PHE A 48 -0.44 -9.73 -19.96
C PHE A 48 0.51 -10.72 -20.65
N ALA A 49 0.72 -10.53 -21.96
CA ALA A 49 1.67 -11.34 -22.73
C ALA A 49 3.10 -11.17 -22.18
N ASP A 50 3.49 -9.92 -21.94
CA ASP A 50 4.73 -9.57 -21.23
C ASP A 50 4.41 -9.41 -19.74
N ARG A 51 4.68 -10.48 -18.99
CA ARG A 51 4.39 -10.50 -17.56
C ARG A 51 5.26 -9.49 -16.81
N PRO A 52 4.66 -8.66 -15.96
CA PRO A 52 5.42 -7.69 -15.19
C PRO A 52 6.34 -8.39 -14.17
N GLU A 53 7.53 -7.86 -13.98
CA GLU A 53 8.44 -8.31 -12.91
C GLU A 53 8.02 -7.78 -11.55
N PHE A 54 7.42 -6.59 -11.54
CA PHE A 54 6.96 -5.90 -10.34
C PHE A 54 5.55 -5.34 -10.54
N VAL A 55 4.71 -5.48 -9.54
CA VAL A 55 3.30 -5.07 -9.57
C VAL A 55 3.00 -4.14 -8.41
N VAL A 56 2.40 -2.99 -8.69
CA VAL A 56 1.91 -2.06 -7.68
C VAL A 56 0.39 -2.21 -7.55
N ASN A 57 -0.05 -2.66 -6.40
CA ASN A 57 -1.46 -2.77 -6.04
C ASN A 57 -1.93 -1.48 -5.37
N LEU A 58 -2.59 -0.62 -6.15
CA LEU A 58 -3.33 0.54 -5.66
C LEU A 58 -4.80 0.16 -5.51
N GLN A 59 -5.23 -0.02 -4.26
CA GLN A 59 -6.59 -0.46 -3.96
C GLN A 59 -7.63 0.62 -4.30
N GLY A 60 -8.77 0.21 -4.85
CA GLY A 60 -9.83 1.12 -5.30
C GLY A 60 -10.52 1.90 -4.17
N ASP A 61 -10.41 1.45 -2.92
CA ASP A 61 -10.87 2.13 -1.72
C ASP A 61 -9.91 3.23 -1.21
N ASN A 62 -8.78 3.42 -1.91
CA ASN A 62 -7.82 4.49 -1.64
C ASN A 62 -7.73 5.52 -2.80
N PRO A 63 -8.85 6.15 -3.20
CA PRO A 63 -8.94 6.97 -4.42
C PRO A 63 -8.12 8.27 -4.35
N ILE A 64 -7.70 8.68 -3.16
CA ILE A 64 -6.90 9.90 -2.95
C ILE A 64 -5.45 9.60 -2.61
N CYS A 65 -4.95 8.40 -2.93
CA CYS A 65 -3.54 8.07 -2.75
C CYS A 65 -2.68 9.02 -3.60
N PRO A 66 -1.79 9.79 -2.97
CA PRO A 66 -0.96 10.72 -3.73
C PRO A 66 -0.03 10.00 -4.71
N PRO A 67 0.13 10.50 -5.95
CA PRO A 67 0.95 9.84 -6.97
C PRO A 67 2.40 9.58 -6.55
N TRP A 68 2.97 10.46 -5.73
CA TRP A 68 4.36 10.30 -5.25
C TRP A 68 4.57 9.07 -4.35
N PHE A 69 3.53 8.52 -3.74
CA PHE A 69 3.64 7.23 -3.05
C PHE A 69 3.82 6.07 -4.03
N VAL A 70 3.11 6.10 -5.15
CA VAL A 70 3.30 5.12 -6.22
C VAL A 70 4.70 5.24 -6.80
N GLU A 71 5.15 6.47 -7.07
CA GLU A 71 6.50 6.75 -7.55
C GLU A 71 7.57 6.25 -6.58
N ALA A 72 7.40 6.45 -5.26
CA ALA A 72 8.33 5.97 -4.24
C ALA A 72 8.41 4.44 -4.19
N VAL A 73 7.26 3.75 -4.30
CA VAL A 73 7.20 2.28 -4.33
C VAL A 73 7.94 1.72 -5.55
N ILE A 74 7.74 2.32 -6.72
CA ILE A 74 8.41 1.91 -7.94
C ILE A 74 9.90 2.22 -7.87
N ALA A 75 10.28 3.40 -7.35
CA ALA A 75 11.68 3.80 -7.20
C ALA A 75 12.43 2.86 -6.26
N GLU A 76 11.81 2.40 -5.18
CA GLU A 76 12.43 1.44 -4.27
C GLU A 76 12.77 0.13 -4.98
N TYR A 77 11.87 -0.39 -5.81
CA TYR A 77 12.14 -1.59 -6.62
C TYR A 77 13.34 -1.41 -7.55
N TYR A 78 13.45 -0.26 -8.23
CA TYR A 78 14.60 -0.01 -9.12
C TYR A 78 15.92 0.21 -8.38
N ASN A 79 15.87 0.75 -7.18
CA ASN A 79 17.07 1.08 -6.40
C ASN A 79 17.57 -0.09 -5.52
N ASN A 80 16.72 -1.06 -5.25
CA ASN A 80 17.00 -2.16 -4.32
C ASN A 80 16.56 -3.51 -4.91
N ASN A 81 17.48 -4.21 -5.54
CA ASN A 81 17.24 -5.51 -6.15
C ASN A 81 16.80 -6.61 -5.18
N ALA A 82 16.97 -6.41 -3.87
CA ALA A 82 16.55 -7.35 -2.83
C ALA A 82 15.09 -7.18 -2.39
N VAL A 83 14.42 -6.10 -2.84
CA VAL A 83 13.01 -5.86 -2.49
C VAL A 83 12.12 -6.97 -3.02
N GLU A 84 11.40 -7.61 -2.12
CA GLU A 84 10.37 -8.60 -2.42
C GLU A 84 8.98 -7.98 -2.35
N THR A 85 8.74 -7.20 -1.28
CA THR A 85 7.48 -6.48 -1.05
C THR A 85 7.81 -5.11 -0.45
N VAL A 86 7.12 -4.07 -0.91
CA VAL A 86 7.29 -2.71 -0.40
C VAL A 86 5.93 -2.06 -0.14
N THR A 87 5.85 -1.29 0.92
CA THR A 87 4.67 -0.49 1.27
C THR A 87 5.10 0.83 1.89
N PRO A 88 4.51 1.96 1.50
CA PRO A 88 4.88 3.24 2.08
C PRO A 88 4.31 3.39 3.49
N VAL A 89 5.08 4.10 4.32
CA VAL A 89 4.66 4.51 5.65
C VAL A 89 4.77 6.02 5.80
N VAL A 90 3.93 6.60 6.63
CA VAL A 90 3.94 8.03 6.97
C VAL A 90 4.21 8.18 8.45
N ASN A 91 5.24 8.95 8.78
CA ASN A 91 5.51 9.31 10.16
C ASN A 91 4.43 10.30 10.65
N LEU A 92 3.76 9.99 11.73
CA LEU A 92 2.65 10.79 12.25
C LEU A 92 3.16 11.96 13.11
N SER A 93 2.60 13.15 12.90
CA SER A 93 2.70 14.21 13.91
C SER A 93 1.99 13.76 15.20
N TRP A 94 2.26 14.46 16.31
CA TRP A 94 1.59 14.16 17.57
C TRP A 94 0.07 14.36 17.49
N GLU A 95 -0.38 15.37 16.77
CA GLU A 95 -1.81 15.61 16.53
C GLU A 95 -2.45 14.49 15.72
N GLN A 96 -1.76 14.03 14.67
CA GLN A 96 -2.22 12.91 13.84
C GLN A 96 -2.27 11.60 14.64
N LEU A 97 -1.30 11.37 15.54
CA LEU A 97 -1.29 10.22 16.44
C LEU A 97 -2.48 10.27 17.42
N ASP A 98 -2.76 11.44 17.99
CA ASP A 98 -3.90 11.61 18.91
C ASP A 98 -5.24 11.39 18.17
N LYS A 99 -5.35 11.91 16.96
CA LYS A 99 -6.52 11.66 16.11
C LYS A 99 -6.67 10.17 15.76
N LEU A 100 -5.56 9.48 15.48
CA LEU A 100 -5.59 8.02 15.24
C LEU A 100 -6.07 7.26 16.47
N ARG A 101 -5.60 7.63 17.66
CA ARG A 101 -6.04 7.04 18.94
C ARG A 101 -7.53 7.23 19.17
N GLU A 102 -8.03 8.44 18.92
CA GLU A 102 -9.45 8.74 19.07
C GLU A 102 -10.30 7.92 18.09
N ASN A 103 -9.92 7.91 16.81
CA ASN A 103 -10.63 7.14 15.78
C ASN A 103 -10.69 5.64 16.12
N LYS A 104 -9.63 5.09 16.72
CA LYS A 104 -9.57 3.69 17.12
C LYS A 104 -10.52 3.30 18.25
N LYS A 105 -11.08 4.26 19.00
CA LYS A 105 -12.14 3.97 19.97
C LYS A 105 -13.42 3.48 19.31
N ALA A 106 -13.76 4.04 18.14
CA ALA A 106 -14.93 3.63 17.36
C ALA A 106 -14.59 2.50 16.35
N THR A 107 -13.39 2.54 15.78
CA THR A 107 -12.93 1.58 14.75
C THR A 107 -11.55 0.99 15.12
N PRO A 108 -11.47 0.07 16.09
CA PRO A 108 -10.20 -0.38 16.69
C PRO A 108 -9.24 -1.03 15.67
N PHE A 109 -9.77 -1.63 14.62
CA PHE A 109 -8.97 -2.31 13.58
C PHE A 109 -8.65 -1.42 12.37
N SER A 110 -9.08 -0.15 12.35
CA SER A 110 -8.70 0.79 11.28
C SER A 110 -7.28 1.32 11.47
N GLY A 111 -6.59 1.59 10.37
CA GLY A 111 -5.24 2.14 10.37
C GLY A 111 -4.20 1.18 10.95
N THR A 112 -3.26 0.79 10.13
CA THR A 112 -2.14 -0.08 10.49
C THR A 112 -0.92 0.78 10.81
N THR A 113 -0.20 0.46 11.88
CA THR A 113 1.09 1.07 12.21
C THR A 113 2.21 0.07 11.99
N ALA A 114 3.43 0.55 11.76
CA ALA A 114 4.58 -0.28 11.44
C ALA A 114 5.79 0.10 12.29
N VAL A 115 6.61 -0.91 12.59
CA VAL A 115 7.97 -0.74 13.10
C VAL A 115 8.94 -1.41 12.14
N PHE A 116 10.05 -0.73 11.89
CA PHE A 116 11.08 -1.13 10.93
C PHE A 116 12.45 -0.67 11.42
N ASP A 117 13.49 -1.23 10.85
CA ASP A 117 14.87 -0.85 11.16
C ASP A 117 15.30 0.43 10.42
N LYS A 118 16.56 0.83 10.61
CA LYS A 118 17.14 2.01 9.96
C LYS A 118 17.31 1.88 8.43
N ASN A 119 17.23 0.67 7.90
CA ASN A 119 17.29 0.40 6.46
C ASN A 119 15.90 0.41 5.80
N GLY A 120 14.82 0.44 6.62
CA GLY A 120 13.45 0.33 6.15
C GLY A 120 12.89 -1.09 6.19
N ASP A 121 13.67 -2.08 6.65
CA ASP A 121 13.20 -3.46 6.75
C ASP A 121 12.19 -3.60 7.88
N ALA A 122 10.96 -3.99 7.51
CA ALA A 122 9.85 -4.05 8.44
C ALA A 122 9.97 -5.24 9.40
N PHE A 123 9.84 -4.98 10.70
CA PHE A 123 9.74 -6.03 11.71
C PHE A 123 8.31 -6.48 11.94
N TYR A 124 7.37 -5.53 11.94
CA TYR A 124 5.99 -5.84 12.25
C TYR A 124 5.01 -4.75 11.84
N PHE A 125 3.84 -5.19 11.36
CA PHE A 125 2.67 -4.36 11.13
C PHE A 125 1.58 -4.71 12.14
N SER A 126 0.96 -3.69 12.75
CA SER A 126 -0.03 -3.91 13.80
C SER A 126 -1.28 -3.06 13.61
N LYS A 127 -2.43 -3.65 13.94
CA LYS A 127 -3.67 -2.89 14.13
C LYS A 127 -3.68 -2.13 15.46
N ASN A 128 -2.85 -2.51 16.43
CA ASN A 128 -2.58 -1.68 17.60
C ASN A 128 -1.55 -0.61 17.25
N ILE A 129 -1.58 0.50 17.99
CA ILE A 129 -0.60 1.57 17.80
C ILE A 129 0.73 1.13 18.40
N ILE A 130 1.74 1.01 17.56
CA ILE A 130 3.13 0.69 17.90
C ILE A 130 4.08 1.73 17.30
N PRO A 131 5.27 1.96 17.95
CA PRO A 131 5.67 1.48 19.26
C PRO A 131 4.92 2.16 20.42
N ALA A 132 4.93 1.54 21.61
CA ALA A 132 4.46 2.20 22.80
C ALA A 132 5.43 3.33 23.19
N VAL A 133 4.89 4.51 23.52
CA VAL A 133 5.70 5.69 23.85
C VAL A 133 5.77 5.85 25.36
N ARG A 134 6.92 5.50 25.95
CA ARG A 134 7.16 5.70 27.38
C ARG A 134 7.52 7.16 27.67
N LYS A 135 6.96 7.75 28.73
CA LYS A 135 7.18 9.17 29.13
C LYS A 135 6.85 10.14 27.98
N GLU A 136 5.71 9.94 27.37
CA GLU A 136 5.28 10.63 26.14
C GLU A 136 5.40 12.15 26.22
N GLU A 137 5.03 12.78 27.35
CA GLU A 137 5.14 14.24 27.52
C GLU A 137 6.57 14.76 27.29
N LYS A 138 7.58 14.01 27.78
CA LYS A 138 8.99 14.37 27.57
C LYS A 138 9.41 14.17 26.10
N VAL A 139 8.90 13.13 25.46
CA VAL A 139 9.21 12.85 24.05
C VAL A 139 8.56 13.91 23.16
N ARG A 140 7.32 14.30 23.45
CA ARG A 140 6.62 15.38 22.73
C ARG A 140 7.37 16.72 22.83
N ALA A 141 7.92 17.04 23.99
CA ALA A 141 8.71 18.27 24.17
C ALA A 141 10.04 18.25 23.42
N ALA A 142 10.61 17.06 23.17
CA ALA A 142 11.91 16.88 22.55
C ALA A 142 11.85 16.63 21.01
N MET A 143 10.73 16.11 20.50
CA MET A 143 10.60 15.69 19.11
C MET A 143 9.36 16.29 18.45
N PRO A 144 9.49 16.91 17.25
CA PRO A 144 8.36 17.51 16.53
C PRO A 144 7.40 16.46 15.96
N MET A 145 7.87 15.24 15.73
CA MET A 145 7.09 14.13 15.21
C MET A 145 7.01 13.01 16.23
N SER A 146 5.91 12.26 16.22
CA SER A 146 5.79 11.05 17.03
C SER A 146 6.70 9.94 16.49
N PRO A 147 7.07 8.93 17.29
CA PRO A 147 7.82 7.77 16.78
C PRO A 147 6.92 6.75 16.04
N VAL A 148 5.65 7.06 15.84
CA VAL A 148 4.69 6.15 15.23
C VAL A 148 4.60 6.40 13.73
N CYS A 149 4.78 5.34 12.95
CA CYS A 149 4.58 5.36 11.51
C CYS A 149 3.30 4.59 11.14
N ARG A 150 2.47 5.22 10.29
CA ARG A 150 1.25 4.62 9.77
C ARG A 150 1.49 4.11 8.35
N GLN A 151 1.12 2.87 8.10
CA GLN A 151 1.13 2.28 6.77
C GLN A 151 0.04 2.92 5.89
N VAL A 152 0.37 3.13 4.63
CA VAL A 152 -0.57 3.50 3.56
C VAL A 152 -0.98 2.22 2.82
N GLY A 153 -2.26 2.09 2.49
CA GLY A 153 -2.80 0.93 1.76
C GLY A 153 -2.39 0.91 0.29
N LEU A 154 -1.10 0.83 0.06
CA LEU A 154 -0.45 0.71 -1.24
C LEU A 154 0.66 -0.32 -1.10
N TYR A 155 0.77 -1.23 -2.05
CA TYR A 155 1.76 -2.30 -1.99
C TYR A 155 2.44 -2.48 -3.33
N GLY A 156 3.74 -2.70 -3.30
CA GLY A 156 4.51 -3.17 -4.44
C GLY A 156 5.02 -4.58 -4.16
N TYR A 157 5.00 -5.44 -5.17
CA TYR A 157 5.40 -6.83 -5.06
C TYR A 157 6.23 -7.25 -6.27
N ARG A 158 7.29 -7.99 -6.05
CA ARG A 158 7.85 -8.81 -7.14
C ARG A 158 6.83 -9.88 -7.51
N MET A 159 6.69 -10.16 -8.80
CA MET A 159 5.66 -11.07 -9.31
C MET A 159 5.80 -12.50 -8.77
N ASP A 160 7.04 -12.98 -8.58
CA ASP A 160 7.31 -14.31 -8.00
C ASP A 160 6.90 -14.44 -6.54
N ILE A 161 6.95 -13.31 -5.79
CA ILE A 161 6.50 -13.24 -4.39
C ILE A 161 4.97 -13.08 -4.35
N LEU A 162 4.41 -12.21 -5.19
CA LEU A 162 2.96 -11.99 -5.27
C LEU A 162 2.20 -13.30 -5.46
N ARG A 163 2.69 -14.19 -6.34
CA ARG A 163 2.11 -15.53 -6.55
C ARG A 163 2.16 -16.47 -5.35
N LYS A 164 3.05 -16.23 -4.39
CA LYS A 164 3.18 -17.06 -3.19
C LYS A 164 2.24 -16.64 -2.07
N ILE A 165 1.77 -15.40 -2.10
CA ILE A 165 0.94 -14.81 -1.05
C ILE A 165 -0.54 -14.66 -1.44
N ALA A 166 -0.87 -14.85 -2.71
CA ALA A 166 -2.22 -14.88 -3.26
C ALA A 166 -2.93 -16.23 -3.09
#